data_b8a82d2e2798bf3148a8d2623b338e79
#
_entry.id   b8a82d2e2798bf3148a8d2623b338e79
#
_cell.length_a   1.000
_cell.length_b   1.000
_cell.length_c   1.000
_cell.angle_alpha   90.00
_cell.angle_beta   90.00
_cell.angle_gamma   90.00
#
_symmetry.space_group_name_H-M   'P 1'
#
loop_
_entity.id
_entity.type
_entity.pdbx_description
1 polymer ?
#
loop_
_entity_poly.entity_id
_entity_poly.type
_entity_poly.pdbx_seq_one_letter_code
_entity_poly.pdbx_strand_id
1 'polypeptide(L)'
;NEGRQTNETDALNYSASKTYDAIGQLIQEADKNGNTWHYTYDKDGRRTSQTDPLGNTTTYEYDAVGNLLKITSAMGHTTRYTYDERDRKTSQTDALGHTTTFLYDRLGRVVGTTNKDGTETSNVYDANGNLLSTTDALGNVVSYAYDADGRMSSITNAMGGVTSFTYDAAGNLLSTTDTMGGVTSNVYDVNGNLTSTTDAVGNTTSYTYDKLGRALSITDANGGVTYAQYDANGNIVKTTDPEGNVTSYTYDARNQLTSYTDAEGYTFFYTYDGNGNVVSETDGNGNTTRYVYDGLNRVVEQINAEGNPSTNEYDADGRMIKAIDEEGAVTAYT
;
A
#
# COMPACT_ATOMS: atom_id res chain seq x y z
N ASN A 1 -35.94 12.87 -12.50
CA ASN A 1 -35.49 11.68 -11.77
C ASN A 1 -34.19 12.09 -11.08
N GLU A 2 -34.29 12.36 -9.78
CA GLU A 2 -33.12 12.62 -8.96
C GLU A 2 -32.37 11.30 -8.80
N GLY A 3 -31.05 11.34 -9.02
CA GLY A 3 -30.17 10.19 -8.87
C GLY A 3 -30.19 9.67 -7.44
N ARG A 4 -29.94 8.35 -7.27
CA ARG A 4 -29.85 7.72 -5.95
C ARG A 4 -28.67 8.32 -5.18
N GLN A 5 -28.93 8.76 -3.93
CA GLN A 5 -27.87 9.16 -2.97
C GLN A 5 -27.74 8.08 -1.90
N THR A 6 -26.52 7.79 -1.48
CA THR A 6 -26.21 6.92 -0.33
C THR A 6 -25.28 7.64 0.61
N ASN A 7 -25.54 7.51 1.92
CA ASN A 7 -24.71 8.08 2.97
C ASN A 7 -24.19 6.96 3.86
N GLU A 8 -22.96 7.07 4.27
CA GLU A 8 -22.32 6.20 5.25
C GLU A 8 -21.83 7.07 6.41
N THR A 9 -22.33 6.79 7.62
CA THR A 9 -21.95 7.54 8.83
C THR A 9 -21.17 6.60 9.75
N ASP A 10 -20.03 7.04 10.24
CA ASP A 10 -19.21 6.28 11.18
C ASP A 10 -19.64 6.45 12.64
N ALA A 11 -18.92 5.75 13.53
CA ALA A 11 -19.21 5.76 14.97
C ALA A 11 -18.96 7.11 15.68
N LEU A 12 -18.28 8.04 15.02
CA LEU A 12 -18.06 9.43 15.49
C LEU A 12 -18.96 10.44 14.79
N ASN A 13 -19.99 9.98 14.02
CA ASN A 13 -20.94 10.76 13.26
C ASN A 13 -20.36 11.57 12.08
N TYR A 14 -19.19 11.20 11.57
CA TYR A 14 -18.71 11.71 10.29
C TYR A 14 -19.40 10.96 9.14
N SER A 15 -19.89 11.68 8.14
CA SER A 15 -20.65 11.11 7.03
C SER A 15 -19.95 11.32 5.69
N ALA A 16 -19.80 10.25 4.94
CA ALA A 16 -19.47 10.26 3.51
C ALA A 16 -20.73 10.05 2.68
N SER A 17 -20.78 10.62 1.48
CA SER A 17 -21.95 10.48 0.59
C SER A 17 -21.55 10.17 -0.85
N LYS A 18 -22.43 9.47 -1.57
CA LYS A 18 -22.28 9.17 -2.99
C LYS A 18 -23.60 9.48 -3.70
N THR A 19 -23.50 10.17 -4.83
CA THR A 19 -24.65 10.51 -5.68
C THR A 19 -24.48 9.83 -7.03
N TYR A 20 -25.55 9.22 -7.49
CA TYR A 20 -25.59 8.49 -8.76
C TYR A 20 -26.58 9.11 -9.71
N ASP A 21 -26.33 9.01 -11.02
CA ASP A 21 -27.29 9.42 -12.04
C ASP A 21 -28.47 8.43 -12.16
N ALA A 22 -29.38 8.69 -13.09
CA ALA A 22 -30.59 7.89 -13.29
C ALA A 22 -30.32 6.44 -13.76
N ILE A 23 -29.14 6.15 -14.32
CA ILE A 23 -28.70 4.81 -14.76
C ILE A 23 -27.71 4.16 -13.79
N GLY A 24 -27.41 4.80 -12.65
CA GLY A 24 -26.62 4.22 -11.56
C GLY A 24 -25.11 4.52 -11.65
N GLN A 25 -24.68 5.46 -12.46
CA GLN A 25 -23.27 5.87 -12.50
C GLN A 25 -22.97 6.87 -11.37
N LEU A 26 -21.83 6.71 -10.70
CA LEU A 26 -21.40 7.61 -9.63
C LEU A 26 -20.96 8.96 -10.23
N ILE A 27 -21.77 9.99 -10.06
CA ILE A 27 -21.48 11.34 -10.58
C ILE A 27 -20.82 12.26 -9.56
N GLN A 28 -20.97 11.95 -8.27
CA GLN A 28 -20.37 12.72 -7.20
C GLN A 28 -20.14 11.84 -5.96
N GLU A 29 -19.03 12.07 -5.28
CA GLU A 29 -18.82 11.56 -3.92
C GLU A 29 -18.24 12.65 -3.04
N ALA A 30 -18.64 12.67 -1.76
CA ALA A 30 -18.06 13.53 -0.73
C ALA A 30 -17.48 12.64 0.38
N ASP A 31 -16.29 12.97 0.83
CA ASP A 31 -15.66 12.32 1.96
C ASP A 31 -16.24 12.81 3.31
N LYS A 32 -15.71 12.31 4.41
CA LYS A 32 -16.16 12.62 5.77
C LYS A 32 -15.82 14.04 6.22
N ASN A 33 -14.92 14.73 5.54
CA ASN A 33 -14.61 16.17 5.73
C ASN A 33 -15.44 17.07 4.80
N GLY A 34 -16.24 16.46 3.90
CA GLY A 34 -17.08 17.20 2.93
C GLY A 34 -16.36 17.54 1.64
N ASN A 35 -15.13 17.08 1.43
CA ASN A 35 -14.41 17.25 0.17
C ASN A 35 -15.10 16.45 -0.93
N THR A 36 -15.32 17.06 -2.09
CA THR A 36 -16.21 16.51 -3.11
C THR A 36 -15.49 16.26 -4.42
N TRP A 37 -15.63 15.04 -4.96
CA TRP A 37 -15.19 14.63 -6.28
C TRP A 37 -16.37 14.57 -7.23
N HIS A 38 -16.16 14.92 -8.50
CA HIS A 38 -17.15 14.86 -9.56
C HIS A 38 -16.65 13.98 -10.72
N TYR A 39 -17.57 13.27 -11.37
CA TYR A 39 -17.28 12.32 -12.43
C TYR A 39 -18.22 12.53 -13.61
N THR A 40 -17.71 12.41 -14.84
CA THR A 40 -18.52 12.38 -16.05
C THR A 40 -18.26 11.11 -16.83
N TYR A 41 -19.24 10.75 -17.66
CA TYR A 41 -19.21 9.50 -18.41
C TYR A 41 -19.65 9.74 -19.86
N ASP A 42 -19.21 8.90 -20.76
CA ASP A 42 -19.75 8.83 -22.11
C ASP A 42 -21.06 8.01 -22.15
N LYS A 43 -21.64 7.90 -23.36
CA LYS A 43 -22.88 7.14 -23.58
C LYS A 43 -22.75 5.64 -23.30
N ASP A 44 -21.53 5.09 -23.33
CA ASP A 44 -21.23 3.67 -23.10
C ASP A 44 -20.88 3.40 -21.62
N GLY A 45 -20.95 4.43 -20.76
CA GLY A 45 -20.73 4.32 -19.31
C GLY A 45 -19.27 4.39 -18.89
N ARG A 46 -18.36 4.79 -19.78
CA ARG A 46 -16.94 4.91 -19.48
C ARG A 46 -16.64 6.30 -18.94
N ARG A 47 -15.84 6.39 -17.86
CA ARG A 47 -15.50 7.66 -17.21
C ARG A 47 -14.69 8.54 -18.16
N THR A 48 -15.22 9.73 -18.49
CA THR A 48 -14.55 10.72 -19.35
C THR A 48 -13.80 11.79 -18.56
N SER A 49 -14.23 12.06 -17.31
CA SER A 49 -13.47 12.94 -16.44
C SER A 49 -13.64 12.60 -14.95
N GLN A 50 -12.66 13.06 -14.19
CA GLN A 50 -12.70 13.12 -12.73
C GLN A 50 -12.20 14.51 -12.32
N THR A 51 -12.98 15.22 -11.50
CA THR A 51 -12.59 16.50 -10.90
C THR A 51 -12.45 16.29 -9.39
N ASP A 52 -11.30 16.65 -8.84
CA ASP A 52 -11.01 16.54 -7.42
C ASP A 52 -11.62 17.70 -6.60
N PRO A 53 -11.55 17.67 -5.25
CA PRO A 53 -12.08 18.74 -4.39
C PRO A 53 -11.42 20.11 -4.59
N LEU A 54 -10.25 20.18 -5.17
CA LEU A 54 -9.53 21.42 -5.47
C LEU A 54 -9.86 21.96 -6.87
N GLY A 55 -10.73 21.25 -7.64
CA GLY A 55 -11.13 21.62 -8.98
C GLY A 55 -10.19 21.13 -10.10
N ASN A 56 -9.19 20.31 -9.76
CA ASN A 56 -8.28 19.74 -10.74
C ASN A 56 -8.97 18.62 -11.52
N THR A 57 -8.94 18.69 -12.86
CA THR A 57 -9.67 17.74 -13.69
C THR A 57 -8.70 16.87 -14.49
N THR A 58 -8.84 15.55 -14.33
CA THR A 58 -8.21 14.53 -15.18
C THR A 58 -9.22 14.02 -16.19
N THR A 59 -8.83 13.87 -17.45
CA THR A 59 -9.70 13.37 -18.54
C THR A 59 -9.21 12.07 -19.13
N TYR A 60 -10.14 11.28 -19.70
CA TYR A 60 -9.92 9.95 -20.24
C TYR A 60 -10.51 9.84 -21.65
N GLU A 61 -9.77 9.28 -22.60
CA GLU A 61 -10.22 9.02 -23.97
C GLU A 61 -10.13 7.52 -24.26
N TYR A 62 -11.14 6.99 -24.96
CA TYR A 62 -11.27 5.57 -25.24
C TYR A 62 -11.45 5.32 -26.75
N ASP A 63 -11.09 4.13 -27.21
CA ASP A 63 -11.45 3.66 -28.54
C ASP A 63 -12.92 3.15 -28.57
N ALA A 64 -13.35 2.71 -29.75
CA ALA A 64 -14.72 2.25 -29.97
C ALA A 64 -15.07 0.96 -29.21
N VAL A 65 -14.07 0.12 -28.87
CA VAL A 65 -14.27 -1.13 -28.13
C VAL A 65 -14.12 -0.98 -26.62
N GLY A 66 -13.59 0.19 -26.15
CA GLY A 66 -13.51 0.54 -24.72
C GLY A 66 -12.10 0.55 -24.15
N ASN A 67 -11.07 0.38 -24.96
CA ASN A 67 -9.70 0.49 -24.49
C ASN A 67 -9.35 1.96 -24.19
N LEU A 68 -8.68 2.21 -23.08
CA LEU A 68 -8.22 3.54 -22.67
C LEU A 68 -7.05 3.98 -23.54
N LEU A 69 -7.26 4.96 -24.42
CA LEU A 69 -6.24 5.47 -25.32
C LEU A 69 -5.38 6.56 -24.71
N LYS A 70 -5.96 7.38 -23.83
CA LYS A 70 -5.26 8.54 -23.30
C LYS A 70 -5.80 8.97 -21.95
N ILE A 71 -4.89 9.37 -21.05
CA ILE A 71 -5.16 10.12 -19.83
C ILE A 71 -4.52 11.49 -19.99
N THR A 72 -5.26 12.56 -19.65
CA THR A 72 -4.70 13.90 -19.54
C THR A 72 -4.87 14.38 -18.10
N SER A 73 -3.77 14.66 -17.42
CA SER A 73 -3.78 15.18 -16.05
C SER A 73 -4.28 16.63 -16.00
N ALA A 74 -4.52 17.13 -14.80
CA ALA A 74 -4.96 18.51 -14.58
C ALA A 74 -3.97 19.56 -15.09
N MET A 75 -2.68 19.25 -15.13
CA MET A 75 -1.64 20.11 -15.72
C MET A 75 -1.45 19.91 -17.23
N GLY A 76 -2.27 19.08 -17.87
CA GLY A 76 -2.18 18.82 -19.31
C GLY A 76 -1.14 17.75 -19.69
N HIS A 77 -0.49 17.10 -18.72
CA HIS A 77 0.40 15.97 -19.00
C HIS A 77 -0.40 14.80 -19.56
N THR A 78 0.11 14.18 -20.64
CA THR A 78 -0.61 13.09 -21.29
C THR A 78 0.13 11.77 -21.20
N THR A 79 -0.60 10.71 -20.85
CA THR A 79 -0.16 9.32 -21.02
C THR A 79 -1.01 8.68 -22.10
N ARG A 80 -0.38 8.02 -23.08
CA ARG A 80 -1.05 7.38 -24.22
C ARG A 80 -0.81 5.88 -24.19
N TYR A 81 -1.78 5.13 -24.71
CA TYR A 81 -1.74 3.67 -24.78
C TYR A 81 -2.11 3.19 -26.17
N THR A 82 -1.52 2.07 -26.58
CA THR A 82 -1.91 1.34 -27.79
C THR A 82 -2.23 -0.09 -27.46
N TYR A 83 -3.04 -0.73 -28.29
CA TYR A 83 -3.53 -2.08 -28.07
C TYR A 83 -3.44 -2.90 -29.35
N ASP A 84 -3.37 -4.21 -29.24
CA ASP A 84 -3.47 -5.13 -30.36
C ASP A 84 -4.93 -5.54 -30.64
N GLU A 85 -5.14 -6.40 -31.63
CA GLU A 85 -6.47 -6.90 -32.05
C GLU A 85 -7.19 -7.74 -30.98
N ARG A 86 -6.53 -8.07 -29.86
CA ARG A 86 -7.08 -8.80 -28.71
C ARG A 86 -7.22 -7.91 -27.48
N ASP A 87 -7.22 -6.59 -27.68
CA ASP A 87 -7.34 -5.58 -26.62
C ASP A 87 -6.22 -5.65 -25.55
N ARG A 88 -5.04 -6.19 -25.90
CA ARG A 88 -3.89 -6.23 -25.00
C ARG A 88 -3.04 -4.97 -25.22
N LYS A 89 -2.64 -4.30 -24.13
CA LYS A 89 -1.84 -3.06 -24.18
C LYS A 89 -0.46 -3.33 -24.79
N THR A 90 -0.18 -2.81 -25.98
CA THR A 90 1.10 -2.98 -26.67
C THR A 90 2.12 -1.90 -26.34
N SER A 91 1.65 -0.68 -25.97
CA SER A 91 2.55 0.36 -25.50
C SER A 91 1.92 1.31 -24.49
N GLN A 92 2.80 2.00 -23.78
CA GLN A 92 2.49 3.14 -22.95
C GLN A 92 3.53 4.23 -23.18
N THR A 93 3.08 5.44 -23.54
CA THR A 93 3.93 6.62 -23.72
C THR A 93 3.61 7.64 -22.64
N ASP A 94 4.60 8.07 -21.88
CA ASP A 94 4.46 9.08 -20.83
C ASP A 94 4.40 10.51 -21.40
N ALA A 95 4.23 11.50 -20.51
CA ALA A 95 4.13 12.91 -20.88
C ALA A 95 5.42 13.50 -21.49
N LEU A 96 6.56 12.86 -21.27
CA LEU A 96 7.86 13.24 -21.86
C LEU A 96 8.11 12.58 -23.21
N GLY A 97 7.17 11.73 -23.68
CA GLY A 97 7.29 10.99 -24.93
C GLY A 97 8.08 9.69 -24.83
N HIS A 98 8.46 9.28 -23.62
CA HIS A 98 9.13 8.00 -23.41
C HIS A 98 8.11 6.87 -23.56
N THR A 99 8.46 5.83 -24.31
CA THR A 99 7.55 4.72 -24.59
C THR A 99 8.10 3.41 -24.02
N THR A 100 7.25 2.70 -23.31
CA THR A 100 7.45 1.30 -22.91
C THR A 100 6.56 0.43 -23.78
N THR A 101 7.09 -0.67 -24.35
CA THR A 101 6.34 -1.62 -25.17
C THR A 101 6.27 -3.00 -24.54
N PHE A 102 5.22 -3.74 -24.87
CA PHE A 102 4.94 -5.07 -24.32
C PHE A 102 4.74 -6.09 -25.44
N LEU A 103 5.40 -7.24 -25.29
CA LEU A 103 5.25 -8.39 -26.17
C LEU A 103 4.52 -9.50 -25.42
N TYR A 104 3.59 -10.16 -26.11
CA TYR A 104 2.76 -11.21 -25.50
C TYR A 104 2.91 -12.54 -26.23
N ASP A 105 2.79 -13.62 -25.47
CA ASP A 105 2.61 -14.95 -26.04
C ASP A 105 1.15 -15.17 -26.53
N ARG A 106 0.89 -16.39 -27.03
CA ARG A 106 -0.45 -16.77 -27.52
C ARG A 106 -1.51 -16.84 -26.43
N LEU A 107 -1.10 -17.02 -25.15
CA LEU A 107 -1.98 -17.07 -23.97
C LEU A 107 -2.22 -15.69 -23.33
N GLY A 108 -1.58 -14.62 -23.88
CA GLY A 108 -1.74 -13.26 -23.40
C GLY A 108 -0.83 -12.90 -22.24
N ARG A 109 0.23 -13.68 -21.96
CA ARG A 109 1.21 -13.38 -20.91
C ARG A 109 2.32 -12.51 -21.50
N VAL A 110 2.81 -11.51 -20.72
CA VAL A 110 3.91 -10.64 -21.13
C VAL A 110 5.21 -11.46 -21.17
N VAL A 111 5.78 -11.65 -22.35
CA VAL A 111 7.04 -12.36 -22.57
C VAL A 111 8.21 -11.42 -22.84
N GLY A 112 7.95 -10.16 -23.17
CA GLY A 112 8.99 -9.14 -23.37
C GLY A 112 8.48 -7.76 -23.00
N THR A 113 9.37 -6.91 -22.49
CA THR A 113 9.14 -5.50 -22.26
C THR A 113 10.35 -4.72 -22.76
N THR A 114 10.14 -3.73 -23.62
CA THR A 114 11.16 -2.72 -23.93
C THR A 114 10.85 -1.48 -23.12
N ASN A 115 11.74 -1.11 -22.23
CA ASN A 115 11.60 0.05 -21.34
C ASN A 115 11.82 1.36 -22.10
N LYS A 116 11.46 2.46 -21.47
CA LYS A 116 11.59 3.83 -22.03
C LYS A 116 13.00 4.24 -22.42
N ASP A 117 14.03 3.63 -21.85
CA ASP A 117 15.46 3.83 -22.14
C ASP A 117 15.98 2.87 -23.23
N GLY A 118 15.10 2.05 -23.82
CA GLY A 118 15.42 1.06 -24.84
C GLY A 118 15.97 -0.27 -24.30
N THR A 119 16.08 -0.42 -22.98
CA THR A 119 16.48 -1.70 -22.37
C THR A 119 15.37 -2.73 -22.45
N GLU A 120 15.73 -4.00 -22.62
CA GLU A 120 14.78 -5.09 -22.78
C GLU A 120 14.82 -6.06 -21.59
N THR A 121 13.64 -6.52 -21.21
CA THR A 121 13.47 -7.61 -20.25
C THR A 121 12.60 -8.70 -20.85
N SER A 122 12.82 -9.96 -20.47
CA SER A 122 11.99 -11.05 -20.98
C SER A 122 11.60 -12.05 -19.90
N ASN A 123 10.47 -12.73 -20.13
CA ASN A 123 9.90 -13.74 -19.25
C ASN A 123 9.63 -15.03 -20.01
N VAL A 124 9.87 -16.16 -19.36
CA VAL A 124 9.55 -17.50 -19.87
C VAL A 124 8.56 -18.15 -18.92
N TYR A 125 7.55 -18.81 -19.44
CA TYR A 125 6.52 -19.48 -18.67
C TYR A 125 6.37 -20.94 -19.08
N ASP A 126 5.93 -21.78 -18.14
CA ASP A 126 5.51 -23.14 -18.44
C ASP A 126 4.08 -23.20 -19.03
N ALA A 127 3.62 -24.41 -19.34
CA ALA A 127 2.28 -24.65 -19.88
C ALA A 127 1.16 -24.34 -18.86
N ASN A 128 1.43 -24.39 -17.55
CA ASN A 128 0.48 -24.12 -16.49
C ASN A 128 0.37 -22.62 -16.17
N GLY A 129 1.29 -21.80 -16.71
CA GLY A 129 1.33 -20.34 -16.46
C GLY A 129 2.33 -19.92 -15.39
N ASN A 130 3.10 -20.83 -14.84
CA ASN A 130 4.15 -20.49 -13.89
C ASN A 130 5.32 -19.80 -14.58
N LEU A 131 5.87 -18.74 -13.98
CA LEU A 131 7.05 -18.03 -14.49
C LEU A 131 8.30 -18.86 -14.26
N LEU A 132 8.94 -19.34 -15.32
CA LEU A 132 10.16 -20.15 -15.24
C LEU A 132 11.43 -19.31 -15.15
N SER A 133 11.47 -18.17 -15.83
CA SER A 133 12.62 -17.26 -15.73
C SER A 133 12.26 -15.84 -16.12
N THR A 134 13.03 -14.89 -15.57
CA THR A 134 13.11 -13.50 -16.03
C THR A 134 14.54 -13.20 -16.46
N THR A 135 14.70 -12.45 -17.56
CA THR A 135 15.98 -11.90 -17.98
C THR A 135 15.90 -10.39 -17.86
N ASP A 136 16.83 -9.77 -17.13
CA ASP A 136 16.90 -8.31 -17.02
C ASP A 136 17.58 -7.66 -18.22
N ALA A 137 17.63 -6.34 -18.23
CA ALA A 137 18.24 -5.52 -19.29
C ALA A 137 19.76 -5.74 -19.48
N LEU A 138 20.45 -6.33 -18.51
CA LEU A 138 21.88 -6.66 -18.57
C LEU A 138 22.12 -8.10 -19.00
N GLY A 139 21.05 -8.87 -19.26
CA GLY A 139 21.11 -10.28 -19.61
C GLY A 139 21.25 -11.22 -18.39
N ASN A 140 21.08 -10.72 -17.17
CA ASN A 140 21.08 -11.56 -15.98
C ASN A 140 19.77 -12.35 -15.91
N VAL A 141 19.87 -13.66 -15.66
CA VAL A 141 18.72 -14.56 -15.59
C VAL A 141 18.46 -14.98 -14.15
N VAL A 142 17.20 -14.80 -13.71
CA VAL A 142 16.67 -15.39 -12.47
C VAL A 142 15.70 -16.49 -12.89
N SER A 143 15.87 -17.72 -12.36
CA SER A 143 15.03 -18.88 -12.68
C SER A 143 14.23 -19.34 -11.47
N TYR A 144 13.05 -19.91 -11.73
CA TYR A 144 12.10 -20.35 -10.74
C TYR A 144 11.70 -21.80 -11.01
N ALA A 145 11.60 -22.61 -9.96
CA ALA A 145 11.05 -23.94 -10.03
C ALA A 145 9.84 -24.08 -9.09
N TYR A 146 8.97 -25.03 -9.42
CA TYR A 146 7.72 -25.24 -8.70
C TYR A 146 7.56 -26.73 -8.35
N ASP A 147 6.85 -26.99 -7.26
CA ASP A 147 6.46 -28.33 -6.91
C ASP A 147 5.20 -28.78 -7.70
N ALA A 148 4.73 -30.00 -7.44
CA ALA A 148 3.57 -30.57 -8.13
C ALA A 148 2.25 -29.82 -7.84
N ASP A 149 2.19 -29.08 -6.73
CA ASP A 149 1.04 -28.25 -6.33
C ASP A 149 1.13 -26.82 -6.88
N GLY A 150 2.19 -26.50 -7.67
CA GLY A 150 2.41 -25.18 -8.26
C GLY A 150 2.99 -24.15 -7.28
N ARG A 151 3.49 -24.58 -6.13
CA ARG A 151 4.15 -23.70 -5.16
C ARG A 151 5.63 -23.58 -5.51
N MET A 152 6.21 -22.39 -5.35
CA MET A 152 7.62 -22.14 -5.66
C MET A 152 8.53 -23.01 -4.81
N SER A 153 9.28 -23.93 -5.42
CA SER A 153 10.22 -24.82 -4.75
C SER A 153 11.66 -24.28 -4.73
N SER A 154 12.03 -23.44 -5.70
CA SER A 154 13.33 -22.76 -5.67
C SER A 154 13.40 -21.52 -6.55
N ILE A 155 14.35 -20.63 -6.20
CA ILE A 155 14.80 -19.48 -7.01
C ILE A 155 16.29 -19.64 -7.23
N THR A 156 16.74 -19.56 -8.49
CA THR A 156 18.16 -19.46 -8.84
C THR A 156 18.46 -18.03 -9.30
N ASN A 157 19.34 -17.34 -8.59
CA ASN A 157 19.74 -15.98 -8.95
C ASN A 157 20.71 -15.99 -10.15
N ALA A 158 21.01 -14.80 -10.68
CA ALA A 158 21.88 -14.62 -11.85
C ALA A 158 23.32 -15.12 -11.67
N MET A 159 23.78 -15.29 -10.43
CA MET A 159 25.09 -15.85 -10.10
C MET A 159 25.06 -17.37 -9.87
N GLY A 160 23.92 -18.02 -10.08
CA GLY A 160 23.73 -19.47 -9.89
C GLY A 160 23.46 -19.87 -8.43
N GLY A 161 23.34 -18.92 -7.50
CA GLY A 161 22.96 -19.22 -6.12
C GLY A 161 21.51 -19.66 -6.03
N VAL A 162 21.24 -20.77 -5.34
CA VAL A 162 19.89 -21.35 -5.21
C VAL A 162 19.35 -21.13 -3.81
N THR A 163 18.16 -20.52 -3.73
CA THR A 163 17.31 -20.51 -2.52
C THR A 163 16.18 -21.51 -2.74
N SER A 164 15.96 -22.43 -1.80
CA SER A 164 14.92 -23.47 -1.90
C SER A 164 13.91 -23.40 -0.76
N PHE A 165 12.69 -23.90 -1.04
CA PHE A 165 11.54 -23.82 -0.15
C PHE A 165 10.89 -25.20 -0.02
N THR A 166 10.44 -25.55 1.18
CA THR A 166 9.63 -26.73 1.42
C THR A 166 8.33 -26.38 2.12
N TYR A 167 7.29 -27.15 1.88
CA TYR A 167 5.95 -26.86 2.39
C TYR A 167 5.33 -28.11 3.01
N ASP A 168 4.41 -27.91 3.94
CA ASP A 168 3.55 -29.00 4.41
C ASP A 168 2.38 -29.25 3.44
N ALA A 169 1.54 -30.24 3.76
CA ALA A 169 0.38 -30.57 2.94
C ALA A 169 -0.72 -29.47 2.94
N ALA A 170 -0.73 -28.58 3.93
CA ALA A 170 -1.64 -27.43 4.00
C ALA A 170 -1.12 -26.22 3.22
N GLY A 171 0.14 -26.23 2.76
CA GLY A 171 0.78 -25.14 2.03
C GLY A 171 1.58 -24.18 2.93
N ASN A 172 1.75 -24.48 4.20
CA ASN A 172 2.59 -23.66 5.09
C ASN A 172 4.07 -23.87 4.77
N LEU A 173 4.87 -22.81 4.75
CA LEU A 173 6.31 -22.84 4.46
C LEU A 173 7.08 -23.49 5.62
N LEU A 174 7.54 -24.72 5.47
CA LEU A 174 8.28 -25.44 6.49
C LEU A 174 9.75 -25.01 6.58
N SER A 175 10.40 -24.76 5.44
CA SER A 175 11.79 -24.32 5.46
C SER A 175 12.17 -23.47 4.25
N THR A 176 13.15 -22.61 4.49
CA THR A 176 13.91 -21.90 3.44
C THR A 176 15.38 -22.25 3.60
N THR A 177 16.02 -22.74 2.52
CA THR A 177 17.48 -22.90 2.47
C THR A 177 18.05 -21.79 1.61
N ASP A 178 18.93 -20.98 2.15
CA ASP A 178 19.56 -19.88 1.44
C ASP A 178 20.68 -20.35 0.47
N THR A 179 21.24 -19.41 -0.28
CA THR A 179 22.30 -19.70 -1.28
C THR A 179 23.61 -20.19 -0.67
N MET A 180 23.81 -20.08 0.64
CA MET A 180 24.98 -20.56 1.38
C MET A 180 24.71 -21.90 2.11
N GLY A 181 23.49 -22.43 2.00
CA GLY A 181 23.05 -23.66 2.67
C GLY A 181 22.52 -23.43 4.09
N GLY A 182 22.37 -22.19 4.52
CA GLY A 182 21.72 -21.86 5.79
C GLY A 182 20.23 -22.18 5.74
N VAL A 183 19.72 -22.89 6.76
CA VAL A 183 18.32 -23.33 6.81
C VAL A 183 17.57 -22.58 7.89
N THR A 184 16.52 -21.86 7.50
CA THR A 184 15.48 -21.36 8.40
C THR A 184 14.31 -22.33 8.38
N SER A 185 13.82 -22.76 9.54
CA SER A 185 12.70 -23.71 9.65
C SER A 185 11.55 -23.16 10.47
N ASN A 186 10.32 -23.54 10.13
CA ASN A 186 9.08 -23.06 10.73
C ASN A 186 8.23 -24.23 11.20
N VAL A 187 7.53 -24.03 12.30
CA VAL A 187 6.54 -24.96 12.85
C VAL A 187 5.21 -24.25 13.01
N TYR A 188 4.13 -24.93 12.68
CA TYR A 188 2.78 -24.40 12.70
C TYR A 188 1.86 -25.24 13.60
N ASP A 189 0.84 -24.60 14.16
CA ASP A 189 -0.25 -25.30 14.82
C ASP A 189 -1.26 -25.85 13.81
N VAL A 190 -2.29 -26.55 14.32
CA VAL A 190 -3.35 -27.16 13.49
C VAL A 190 -4.22 -26.13 12.75
N ASN A 191 -4.17 -24.85 13.15
CA ASN A 191 -4.91 -23.75 12.53
C ASN A 191 -4.05 -23.00 11.50
N GLY A 192 -2.77 -23.37 11.33
CA GLY A 192 -1.82 -22.70 10.44
C GLY A 192 -1.12 -21.49 11.05
N ASN A 193 -1.20 -21.27 12.38
CA ASN A 193 -0.45 -20.21 13.04
C ASN A 193 1.01 -20.66 13.23
N LEU A 194 1.98 -19.78 12.91
CA LEU A 194 3.41 -20.04 13.12
C LEU A 194 3.73 -20.11 14.60
N THR A 195 4.05 -21.28 15.14
CA THR A 195 4.39 -21.45 16.58
C THR A 195 5.87 -21.29 16.88
N SER A 196 6.74 -21.53 15.90
CA SER A 196 8.17 -21.20 16.04
C SER A 196 8.85 -21.05 14.67
N THR A 197 9.90 -20.24 14.67
CA THR A 197 10.88 -20.16 13.59
C THR A 197 12.28 -20.34 14.18
N THR A 198 13.12 -21.15 13.50
CA THR A 198 14.53 -21.36 13.87
C THR A 198 15.38 -20.89 12.70
N ASP A 199 16.31 -19.96 12.94
CA ASP A 199 17.20 -19.45 11.92
C ASP A 199 18.36 -20.41 11.59
N ALA A 200 19.17 -20.03 10.58
CA ALA A 200 20.27 -20.86 10.09
C ALA A 200 21.40 -21.09 11.11
N VAL A 201 21.46 -20.34 12.20
CA VAL A 201 22.44 -20.49 13.29
C VAL A 201 21.86 -21.15 14.54
N GLY A 202 20.56 -21.53 14.49
CA GLY A 202 19.88 -22.26 15.54
C GLY A 202 19.13 -21.41 16.54
N ASN A 203 19.02 -20.10 16.34
CA ASN A 203 18.21 -19.23 17.19
C ASN A 203 16.74 -19.50 16.93
N THR A 204 15.97 -19.74 17.99
CA THR A 204 14.54 -20.02 17.86
C THR A 204 13.72 -18.89 18.49
N THR A 205 12.76 -18.35 17.71
CA THR A 205 11.71 -17.47 18.19
C THR A 205 10.40 -18.26 18.23
N SER A 206 9.65 -18.16 19.34
CA SER A 206 8.39 -18.89 19.54
C SER A 206 7.23 -17.94 19.77
N TYR A 207 6.03 -18.38 19.38
CA TYR A 207 4.81 -17.57 19.40
C TYR A 207 3.68 -18.32 20.06
N THR A 208 2.83 -17.62 20.82
CA THR A 208 1.56 -18.16 21.32
C THR A 208 0.40 -17.30 20.82
N TYR A 209 -0.76 -17.91 20.69
CA TYR A 209 -1.92 -17.25 20.10
C TYR A 209 -3.17 -17.43 20.96
N ASP A 210 -4.09 -16.48 20.83
CA ASP A 210 -5.45 -16.66 21.32
C ASP A 210 -6.31 -17.48 20.32
N LYS A 211 -7.57 -17.73 20.69
CA LYS A 211 -8.51 -18.50 19.86
C LYS A 211 -8.88 -17.82 18.53
N LEU A 212 -8.57 -16.53 18.37
CA LEU A 212 -8.78 -15.75 17.14
C LEU A 212 -7.53 -15.66 16.27
N GLY A 213 -6.41 -16.35 16.66
CA GLY A 213 -5.16 -16.34 15.93
C GLY A 213 -4.32 -15.07 16.17
N ARG A 214 -4.60 -14.28 17.21
CA ARG A 214 -3.82 -13.08 17.54
C ARG A 214 -2.67 -13.47 18.47
N ALA A 215 -1.45 -12.97 18.20
CA ALA A 215 -0.26 -13.29 18.97
C ALA A 215 -0.35 -12.76 20.42
N LEU A 216 -0.33 -13.64 21.40
CA LEU A 216 -0.34 -13.31 22.83
C LEU A 216 1.07 -13.12 23.39
N SER A 217 2.05 -13.89 22.88
CA SER A 217 3.43 -13.73 23.28
C SER A 217 4.40 -14.09 22.17
N ILE A 218 5.56 -13.45 22.21
CA ILE A 218 6.74 -13.76 21.40
C ILE A 218 7.89 -14.02 22.36
N THR A 219 8.51 -15.20 22.26
CA THR A 219 9.74 -15.54 22.99
C THR A 219 10.91 -15.51 22.05
N ASP A 220 11.89 -14.67 22.29
CA ASP A 220 13.10 -14.58 21.47
C ASP A 220 14.10 -15.72 21.76
N ALA A 221 15.18 -15.78 21.00
CA ALA A 221 16.19 -16.82 21.11
C ALA A 221 16.97 -16.80 22.46
N ASN A 222 16.94 -15.69 23.18
CA ASN A 222 17.57 -15.53 24.50
C ASN A 222 16.60 -15.86 25.65
N GLY A 223 15.35 -16.20 25.34
CA GLY A 223 14.30 -16.48 26.30
C GLY A 223 13.55 -15.23 26.79
N GLY A 224 13.81 -14.07 26.22
CA GLY A 224 13.05 -12.84 26.48
C GLY A 224 11.64 -12.97 25.95
N VAL A 225 10.62 -12.62 26.76
CA VAL A 225 9.21 -12.78 26.38
C VAL A 225 8.52 -11.43 26.31
N THR A 226 8.02 -11.09 25.14
CA THR A 226 7.12 -9.94 24.92
C THR A 226 5.67 -10.43 24.91
N TYR A 227 4.78 -9.75 25.64
CA TYR A 227 3.34 -10.05 25.69
C TYR A 227 2.52 -8.95 25.04
N ALA A 228 1.39 -9.34 24.44
CA ALA A 228 0.37 -8.43 23.93
C ALA A 228 -1.01 -8.78 24.51
N GLN A 229 -1.80 -7.74 24.81
CA GLN A 229 -3.21 -7.85 25.19
C GLN A 229 -4.06 -7.06 24.22
N TYR A 230 -5.25 -7.57 23.93
CA TYR A 230 -6.14 -7.02 22.92
C TYR A 230 -7.50 -6.66 23.52
N ASP A 231 -8.14 -5.63 22.97
CA ASP A 231 -9.55 -5.35 23.20
C ASP A 231 -10.46 -6.29 22.35
N ALA A 232 -11.76 -6.10 22.48
CA ALA A 232 -12.76 -6.88 21.74
C ALA A 232 -12.72 -6.64 20.22
N ASN A 233 -12.23 -5.46 19.78
CA ASN A 233 -12.11 -5.09 18.36
C ASN A 233 -10.81 -5.61 17.74
N GLY A 234 -9.84 -6.10 18.55
CA GLY A 234 -8.55 -6.59 18.08
C GLY A 234 -7.41 -5.57 18.18
N ASN A 235 -7.63 -4.43 18.77
CA ASN A 235 -6.57 -3.45 19.00
C ASN A 235 -5.67 -3.90 20.15
N ILE A 236 -4.34 -3.69 20.04
CA ILE A 236 -3.41 -3.93 21.12
C ILE A 236 -3.61 -2.85 22.19
N VAL A 237 -4.09 -3.22 23.38
CA VAL A 237 -4.29 -2.27 24.48
C VAL A 237 -3.12 -2.24 25.47
N LYS A 238 -2.25 -3.26 25.40
CA LYS A 238 -1.07 -3.36 26.28
C LYS A 238 0.00 -4.23 25.66
N THR A 239 1.25 -3.80 25.74
CA THR A 239 2.42 -4.66 25.54
C THR A 239 3.26 -4.70 26.82
N THR A 240 3.99 -5.81 27.03
CA THR A 240 4.98 -5.95 28.09
C THR A 240 6.24 -6.52 27.46
N ASP A 241 7.36 -5.84 27.59
CA ASP A 241 8.64 -6.29 27.06
C ASP A 241 9.30 -7.36 27.95
N PRO A 242 10.43 -7.96 27.54
CA PRO A 242 11.13 -8.96 28.35
C PRO A 242 11.62 -8.47 29.72
N GLU A 243 11.87 -7.18 29.87
CA GLU A 243 12.31 -6.54 31.12
C GLU A 243 11.13 -6.24 32.06
N GLY A 244 9.89 -6.46 31.57
CA GLY A 244 8.65 -6.21 32.31
C GLY A 244 8.13 -4.79 32.19
N ASN A 245 8.70 -3.97 31.32
CA ASN A 245 8.22 -2.63 31.03
C ASN A 245 6.90 -2.70 30.26
N VAL A 246 5.98 -1.82 30.61
CA VAL A 246 4.61 -1.83 30.08
C VAL A 246 4.36 -0.59 29.25
N THR A 247 3.86 -0.79 28.01
CA THR A 247 3.25 0.26 27.20
C THR A 247 1.76 -0.03 27.08
N SER A 248 0.91 0.98 27.29
CA SER A 248 -0.54 0.87 27.19
C SER A 248 -1.10 1.82 26.13
N TYR A 249 -2.20 1.42 25.49
CA TYR A 249 -2.77 2.09 24.32
C TYR A 249 -4.28 2.28 24.49
N THR A 250 -4.81 3.40 23.99
CA THR A 250 -6.25 3.64 23.92
C THR A 250 -6.68 4.01 22.50
N TYR A 251 -7.93 3.71 22.18
CA TYR A 251 -8.45 3.87 20.82
C TYR A 251 -9.83 4.53 20.84
N ASP A 252 -10.17 5.20 19.77
CA ASP A 252 -11.50 5.74 19.53
C ASP A 252 -12.47 4.67 18.97
N ALA A 253 -13.73 5.07 18.73
CA ALA A 253 -14.76 4.17 18.17
C ALA A 253 -14.51 3.72 16.72
N ARG A 254 -13.52 4.30 16.02
CA ARG A 254 -13.05 3.89 14.69
C ARG A 254 -11.76 3.06 14.75
N ASN A 255 -11.33 2.64 15.95
CA ASN A 255 -10.08 1.93 16.22
C ASN A 255 -8.81 2.75 15.87
N GLN A 256 -8.88 4.08 15.96
CA GLN A 256 -7.73 4.96 15.80
C GLN A 256 -7.07 5.18 17.16
N LEU A 257 -5.74 5.12 17.22
CA LEU A 257 -4.95 5.30 18.45
C LEU A 257 -5.12 6.72 18.99
N THR A 258 -5.77 6.89 20.14
CA THR A 258 -5.96 8.20 20.79
C THR A 258 -4.87 8.55 21.77
N SER A 259 -4.27 7.55 22.40
CA SER A 259 -3.07 7.75 23.22
C SER A 259 -2.28 6.46 23.40
N TYR A 260 -0.99 6.62 23.73
CA TYR A 260 -0.23 5.56 24.38
C TYR A 260 0.58 6.12 25.55
N THR A 261 0.80 5.28 26.57
CA THR A 261 1.68 5.58 27.69
C THR A 261 2.85 4.61 27.66
N ASP A 262 4.07 5.13 27.59
CA ASP A 262 5.30 4.33 27.59
C ASP A 262 5.66 3.78 28.97
N ALA A 263 6.77 3.05 29.05
CA ALA A 263 7.24 2.42 30.28
C ALA A 263 7.70 3.42 31.35
N GLU A 264 8.15 4.60 30.93
CA GLU A 264 8.56 5.70 31.80
C GLU A 264 7.36 6.51 32.33
N GLY A 265 6.14 6.24 31.82
CA GLY A 265 4.91 6.89 32.23
C GLY A 265 4.58 8.15 31.42
N TYR A 266 5.31 8.44 30.36
CA TYR A 266 4.98 9.53 29.47
C TYR A 266 3.79 9.13 28.59
N THR A 267 2.82 10.03 28.45
CA THR A 267 1.64 9.80 27.61
C THR A 267 1.64 10.69 26.40
N PHE A 268 1.47 10.07 25.25
CA PHE A 268 1.36 10.72 23.93
C PHE A 268 -0.09 10.68 23.49
N PHE A 269 -0.59 11.76 22.87
CA PHE A 269 -1.99 11.87 22.45
C PHE A 269 -2.10 12.20 20.97
N TYR A 270 -3.15 11.69 20.32
CA TYR A 270 -3.48 11.90 18.92
C TYR A 270 -4.94 12.30 18.76
N THR A 271 -5.19 13.24 17.86
CA THR A 271 -6.55 13.56 17.42
C THR A 271 -6.67 13.52 15.91
N TYR A 272 -7.85 13.24 15.42
CA TYR A 272 -8.09 12.95 14.01
C TYR A 272 -9.25 13.78 13.45
N ASP A 273 -9.19 14.07 12.14
CA ASP A 273 -10.31 14.59 11.38
C ASP A 273 -11.30 13.47 10.95
N GLY A 274 -12.33 13.84 10.17
CA GLY A 274 -13.33 12.90 9.66
C GLY A 274 -12.75 11.83 8.73
N ASN A 275 -11.71 12.15 7.98
CA ASN A 275 -11.04 11.24 7.05
C ASN A 275 -10.02 10.32 7.76
N GLY A 276 -9.67 10.61 9.02
CA GLY A 276 -8.69 9.84 9.78
C GLY A 276 -7.26 10.39 9.70
N ASN A 277 -7.07 11.62 9.20
CA ASN A 277 -5.77 12.29 9.26
C ASN A 277 -5.48 12.75 10.68
N VAL A 278 -4.25 12.63 11.15
CA VAL A 278 -3.81 13.15 12.46
C VAL A 278 -3.78 14.68 12.40
N VAL A 279 -4.67 15.36 13.11
CA VAL A 279 -4.72 16.83 13.17
C VAL A 279 -3.93 17.40 14.35
N SER A 280 -3.66 16.58 15.36
CA SER A 280 -2.68 16.94 16.40
C SER A 280 -2.02 15.71 17.00
N GLU A 281 -0.77 15.88 17.39
CA GLU A 281 -0.03 14.96 18.24
C GLU A 281 0.59 15.73 19.41
N THR A 282 0.52 15.15 20.61
CA THR A 282 1.12 15.73 21.82
C THR A 282 2.12 14.73 22.37
N ASP A 283 3.36 15.15 22.58
CA ASP A 283 4.41 14.31 23.13
C ASP A 283 4.28 14.10 24.65
N GLY A 284 5.13 13.24 25.22
CA GLY A 284 5.14 12.93 26.65
C GLY A 284 5.49 14.12 27.56
N ASN A 285 6.00 15.21 27.04
CA ASN A 285 6.28 16.47 27.73
C ASN A 285 5.15 17.49 27.63
N GLY A 286 4.09 17.17 26.85
CA GLY A 286 2.95 18.04 26.61
C GLY A 286 3.11 19.02 25.43
N ASN A 287 4.18 18.87 24.64
CA ASN A 287 4.37 19.67 23.42
C ASN A 287 3.43 19.18 22.32
N THR A 288 2.69 20.08 21.71
CA THR A 288 1.68 19.72 20.71
C THR A 288 2.04 20.26 19.33
N THR A 289 2.18 19.36 18.37
CA THR A 289 2.26 19.69 16.94
C THR A 289 0.88 19.53 16.32
N ARG A 290 0.50 20.46 15.41
CA ARG A 290 -0.78 20.45 14.69
C ARG A 290 -0.55 20.39 13.20
N TYR A 291 -1.49 19.75 12.49
CA TYR A 291 -1.45 19.56 11.04
C TYR A 291 -2.72 20.06 10.39
N VAL A 292 -2.56 20.76 9.26
CA VAL A 292 -3.67 21.20 8.39
C VAL A 292 -3.54 20.48 7.06
N TYR A 293 -4.65 19.99 6.56
CA TYR A 293 -4.72 19.22 5.32
C TYR A 293 -5.56 19.95 4.26
N ASP A 294 -5.20 19.76 3.01
CA ASP A 294 -6.03 20.16 1.88
C ASP A 294 -7.13 19.10 1.59
N GLY A 295 -7.99 19.39 0.61
CA GLY A 295 -9.07 18.48 0.22
C GLY A 295 -8.63 17.12 -0.34
N LEU A 296 -7.34 16.90 -0.57
CA LEU A 296 -6.74 15.63 -0.99
C LEU A 296 -5.99 14.92 0.15
N ASN A 297 -6.18 15.35 1.40
CA ASN A 297 -5.54 14.82 2.60
C ASN A 297 -4.00 14.97 2.59
N ARG A 298 -3.47 16.03 1.95
CA ARG A 298 -2.04 16.35 1.97
C ARG A 298 -1.79 17.44 3.02
N VAL A 299 -0.69 17.31 3.79
CA VAL A 299 -0.31 18.31 4.78
C VAL A 299 0.10 19.60 4.06
N VAL A 300 -0.64 20.69 4.27
CA VAL A 300 -0.34 22.03 3.74
C VAL A 300 0.28 22.94 4.80
N GLU A 301 0.06 22.66 6.08
CA GLU A 301 0.68 23.37 7.18
C GLU A 301 0.94 22.42 8.36
N GLN A 302 2.08 22.58 9.00
CA GLN A 302 2.40 21.97 10.29
C GLN A 302 2.79 23.10 11.25
N ILE A 303 2.23 23.10 12.44
CA ILE A 303 2.49 24.10 13.49
C ILE A 303 3.16 23.35 14.65
N ASN A 304 4.41 23.68 14.96
CA ASN A 304 5.14 23.06 16.06
C ASN A 304 4.62 23.52 17.43
N ALA A 305 5.19 22.98 18.51
CA ALA A 305 4.76 23.29 19.88
C ALA A 305 5.01 24.74 20.30
N GLU A 306 5.96 25.43 19.68
CA GLU A 306 6.24 26.85 19.88
C GLU A 306 5.27 27.75 19.11
N GLY A 307 4.43 27.17 18.24
CA GLY A 307 3.47 27.89 17.41
C GLY A 307 4.05 28.36 16.07
N ASN A 308 5.25 27.91 15.67
CA ASN A 308 5.86 28.26 14.40
C ASN A 308 5.31 27.36 13.30
N PRO A 309 4.77 27.90 12.19
CA PRO A 309 4.28 27.11 11.08
C PRO A 309 5.39 26.77 10.09
N SER A 310 5.33 25.57 9.52
CA SER A 310 5.94 25.19 8.26
C SER A 310 4.85 24.87 7.24
N THR A 311 5.07 25.18 5.94
CA THR A 311 4.02 25.02 4.93
C THR A 311 4.52 24.31 3.68
N ASN A 312 3.59 23.59 3.01
CA ASN A 312 3.84 22.89 1.76
C ASN A 312 2.85 23.35 0.68
N GLU A 313 3.33 23.55 -0.54
CA GLU A 313 2.51 23.83 -1.72
C GLU A 313 2.66 22.69 -2.73
N TYR A 314 1.56 22.35 -3.39
CA TYR A 314 1.49 21.25 -4.36
C TYR A 314 0.91 21.72 -5.69
N ASP A 315 1.40 21.13 -6.78
CA ASP A 315 0.79 21.32 -8.09
C ASP A 315 -0.51 20.53 -8.25
N ALA A 316 -1.21 20.73 -9.36
CA ALA A 316 -2.46 20.03 -9.66
C ALA A 316 -2.30 18.53 -9.93
N ASP A 317 -1.09 18.04 -10.19
CA ASP A 317 -0.76 16.62 -10.31
C ASP A 317 -0.33 15.99 -8.97
N GLY A 318 -0.32 16.79 -7.87
CA GLY A 318 -0.02 16.33 -6.51
C GLY A 318 1.45 16.33 -6.13
N ARG A 319 2.33 16.91 -6.97
CA ARG A 319 3.75 17.03 -6.63
C ARG A 319 3.98 18.22 -5.73
N MET A 320 4.82 18.07 -4.70
CA MET A 320 5.25 19.21 -3.89
C MET A 320 6.13 20.13 -4.74
N ILE A 321 5.76 21.41 -4.82
CA ILE A 321 6.45 22.43 -5.58
C ILE A 321 7.19 23.43 -4.68
N LYS A 322 6.80 23.52 -3.41
CA LYS A 322 7.44 24.43 -2.47
C LYS A 322 7.24 23.95 -1.03
N ALA A 323 8.26 24.11 -0.21
CA ALA A 323 8.19 24.01 1.24
C ALA A 323 8.79 25.26 1.88
N ILE A 324 8.19 25.71 2.97
CA ILE A 324 8.69 26.79 3.82
C ILE A 324 8.87 26.20 5.21
N ASP A 325 10.07 26.26 5.78
CA ASP A 325 10.31 25.76 7.14
C ASP A 325 9.89 26.76 8.23
N GLU A 326 10.06 26.39 9.49
CA GLU A 326 9.69 27.17 10.67
C GLU A 326 10.47 28.48 10.80
N GLU A 327 11.66 28.58 10.22
CA GLU A 327 12.47 29.81 10.15
C GLU A 327 12.12 30.68 8.93
N GLY A 328 11.21 30.21 8.06
CA GLY A 328 10.79 30.89 6.84
C GLY A 328 11.72 30.67 5.64
N ALA A 329 12.66 29.70 5.72
CA ALA A 329 13.48 29.33 4.58
C ALA A 329 12.66 28.58 3.53
N VAL A 330 12.82 28.95 2.26
CA VAL A 330 12.03 28.43 1.14
C VAL A 330 12.84 27.42 0.33
N THR A 331 12.30 26.23 0.18
CA THR A 331 12.80 25.21 -0.75
C THR A 331 11.80 25.06 -1.89
N ALA A 332 12.23 25.28 -3.14
CA ALA A 332 11.43 25.06 -4.35
C ALA A 332 11.84 23.75 -5.02
N TYR A 333 10.84 23.01 -5.52
CA TYR A 333 11.00 21.73 -6.22
C TYR A 333 10.57 21.89 -7.69
N THR A 334 11.30 21.23 -8.62
CA THR A 334 11.06 21.30 -10.07
C THR A 334 10.71 19.94 -10.65
#